data_a55b76790c235ba8ba34dd439513d2d8
#
_entry.id   a55b76790c235ba8ba34dd439513d2d8
#
_cell.length_a   1.000
_cell.length_b   1.000
_cell.length_c   1.000
_cell.angle_alpha   90.00
_cell.angle_beta   90.00
_cell.angle_gamma   90.00
#
_symmetry.space_group_name_H-M   'P 1'
#
loop_
_entity.id
_entity.type
_entity.pdbx_description
1 polymer ?
#
loop_
_entity_poly.entity_id
_entity_poly.type
_entity_poly.pdbx_seq_one_letter_code
_entity_poly.pdbx_strand_id
1 'polypeptide(L)'
;PVTGEMIDLARFGELGKKGVLALLSDSTNVETPGYCPSERKVGARFEELFAGCNQRIIITTFASNVDRMKQVLNCAAKFGRKVAVTGRSMENNLKIAIELGYVDPPKGVLMELNQIKNLPPEKVVVMTTGSQGEPMSALYRMAFSGHKQLEIKAGDRVIISASAVPGNEKTGRSY
;
A
#
# COMPACT_ATOMS: atom_id res chain seq x y z
N PRO A 1 -13.62 7.84 -3.03
CA PRO A 1 -12.63 8.09 -2.00
C PRO A 1 -12.97 7.33 -0.72
N VAL A 2 -11.96 6.95 0.05
CA VAL A 2 -12.14 6.23 1.32
C VAL A 2 -12.35 7.22 2.46
N THR A 3 -11.58 8.29 2.44
CA THR A 3 -11.53 9.34 3.48
C THR A 3 -11.02 10.65 2.86
N GLY A 4 -11.45 11.05 1.75
CA GLY A 4 -11.04 12.31 1.13
C GLY A 4 -12.25 13.17 0.79
N GLU A 5 -12.01 14.39 0.45
CA GLU A 5 -13.04 15.25 -0.10
C GLU A 5 -13.55 14.66 -1.43
N MET A 6 -14.84 14.74 -1.62
CA MET A 6 -15.45 14.36 -2.89
C MET A 6 -14.98 15.35 -3.98
N ILE A 7 -14.76 14.82 -5.18
CA ILE A 7 -14.47 15.70 -6.32
C ILE A 7 -15.60 16.71 -6.50
N ASP A 8 -15.25 17.99 -6.64
CA ASP A 8 -16.21 19.08 -6.85
C ASP A 8 -16.71 19.09 -8.31
N LEU A 9 -17.69 18.24 -8.59
CA LEU A 9 -18.30 18.15 -9.92
C LEU A 9 -19.00 19.45 -10.32
N ALA A 10 -19.53 20.22 -9.35
CA ALA A 10 -20.17 21.51 -9.64
C ALA A 10 -19.14 22.49 -10.19
N ARG A 11 -17.96 22.54 -9.59
CA ARG A 11 -16.87 23.39 -10.07
C ARG A 11 -16.37 22.99 -11.47
N PHE A 12 -16.31 21.69 -11.76
CA PHE A 12 -16.01 21.23 -13.12
C PHE A 12 -17.05 21.73 -14.13
N GLY A 13 -18.34 21.64 -13.77
CA GLY A 13 -19.42 22.16 -14.61
C GLY A 13 -19.34 23.66 -14.87
N GLU A 14 -19.02 24.45 -13.84
CA GLU A 14 -18.80 25.91 -13.98
C GLU A 14 -17.63 26.23 -14.91
N LEU A 15 -16.51 25.54 -14.74
CA LEU A 15 -15.34 25.73 -15.59
C LEU A 15 -15.62 25.33 -17.05
N GLY A 16 -16.36 24.24 -17.26
CA GLY A 16 -16.80 23.82 -18.58
C GLY A 16 -17.69 24.86 -19.29
N LYS A 17 -18.60 25.53 -18.54
CA LYS A 17 -19.43 26.63 -19.08
C LYS A 17 -18.60 27.85 -19.45
N LYS A 18 -17.55 28.18 -18.70
CA LYS A 18 -16.64 29.28 -19.03
C LYS A 18 -15.76 28.98 -20.25
N GLY A 19 -15.59 27.72 -20.57
CA GLY A 19 -14.62 27.25 -21.53
C GLY A 19 -13.21 27.16 -20.94
N VAL A 20 -12.48 26.13 -21.33
CA VAL A 20 -11.07 25.93 -20.95
C VAL A 20 -10.21 25.79 -22.20
N LEU A 21 -9.07 26.42 -22.20
CA LEU A 21 -8.13 26.38 -23.32
C LEU A 21 -7.50 24.99 -23.45
N ALA A 22 -7.17 24.36 -22.35
CA ALA A 22 -6.56 23.03 -22.33
C ALA A 22 -6.95 22.31 -21.02
N LEU A 23 -7.17 20.99 -21.12
CA LEU A 23 -7.37 20.10 -19.98
C LEU A 23 -6.17 19.14 -19.92
N LEU A 24 -5.42 19.21 -18.81
CA LEU A 24 -4.35 18.25 -18.51
C LEU A 24 -4.91 17.25 -17.49
N SER A 25 -5.08 16.03 -17.91
CA SER A 25 -5.71 14.95 -17.11
C SER A 25 -4.86 13.70 -17.13
N ASP A 26 -4.90 12.94 -16.05
CA ASP A 26 -4.38 11.56 -16.07
C ASP A 26 -5.17 10.72 -17.07
N SER A 27 -4.46 10.02 -17.93
CA SER A 27 -5.00 9.18 -18.99
C SER A 27 -4.39 7.77 -19.00
N THR A 28 -3.78 7.33 -17.91
CA THR A 28 -3.02 6.08 -17.82
C THR A 28 -3.80 4.86 -18.32
N ASN A 29 -5.09 4.78 -17.99
CA ASN A 29 -5.96 3.67 -18.36
C ASN A 29 -7.04 4.06 -19.39
N VAL A 30 -6.82 5.11 -20.19
CA VAL A 30 -7.84 5.64 -21.11
C VAL A 30 -8.34 4.62 -22.15
N GLU A 31 -7.48 3.68 -22.55
CA GLU A 31 -7.82 2.63 -23.52
C GLU A 31 -8.40 1.36 -22.86
N THR A 32 -8.42 1.30 -21.52
CA THR A 32 -8.93 0.13 -20.78
C THR A 32 -10.44 0.26 -20.58
N PRO A 33 -11.26 -0.62 -21.15
CA PRO A 33 -12.70 -0.57 -20.97
C PRO A 33 -13.12 -0.73 -19.49
N GLY A 34 -14.12 0.01 -19.07
CA GLY A 34 -14.69 -0.11 -17.73
C GLY A 34 -14.37 1.09 -16.81
N TYR A 35 -14.33 0.84 -15.54
CA TYR A 35 -14.07 1.86 -14.53
C TYR A 35 -13.20 1.32 -13.39
N CYS A 36 -12.44 2.20 -12.75
CA CYS A 36 -11.62 1.84 -11.61
C CYS A 36 -12.49 1.72 -10.35
N PRO A 37 -12.47 0.58 -9.64
CA PRO A 37 -13.20 0.43 -8.39
C PRO A 37 -12.71 1.41 -7.32
N SER A 38 -13.62 1.76 -6.37
CA SER A 38 -13.25 2.58 -5.22
C SER A 38 -12.20 1.88 -4.33
N GLU A 39 -11.30 2.66 -3.74
CA GLU A 39 -10.33 2.20 -2.72
C GLU A 39 -11.00 1.48 -1.54
N ARG A 40 -12.28 1.75 -1.25
CA ARG A 40 -13.05 1.01 -0.22
C ARG A 40 -13.08 -0.50 -0.46
N LYS A 41 -13.09 -0.94 -1.72
CA LYS A 41 -13.04 -2.37 -2.07
C LYS A 41 -11.71 -3.01 -1.67
N VAL A 42 -10.62 -2.24 -1.72
CA VAL A 42 -9.30 -2.73 -1.29
C VAL A 42 -9.27 -2.97 0.21
N GLY A 43 -9.85 -2.06 1.01
CA GLY A 43 -9.96 -2.24 2.46
C GLY A 43 -10.72 -3.51 2.84
N ALA A 44 -11.89 -3.75 2.22
CA ALA A 44 -12.65 -4.97 2.44
C ALA A 44 -11.83 -6.23 2.06
N ARG A 45 -11.08 -6.16 0.96
CA ARG A 45 -10.21 -7.28 0.55
C ARG A 45 -9.07 -7.52 1.52
N PHE A 46 -8.50 -6.49 2.11
CA PHE A 46 -7.50 -6.66 3.17
C PHE A 46 -8.10 -7.40 4.37
N GLU A 47 -9.29 -7.04 4.80
CA GLU A 47 -9.96 -7.74 5.91
C GLU A 47 -10.14 -9.23 5.62
N GLU A 48 -10.59 -9.59 4.43
CA GLU A 48 -10.70 -11.00 4.01
C GLU A 48 -9.34 -11.72 4.03
N LEU A 49 -8.28 -11.05 3.55
CA LEU A 49 -6.93 -11.62 3.51
C LEU A 49 -6.28 -11.72 4.89
N PHE A 50 -6.65 -10.86 5.83
CA PHE A 50 -6.17 -10.92 7.21
C PHE A 50 -6.92 -11.96 8.04
N ALA A 51 -8.20 -12.15 7.74
CA ALA A 51 -9.04 -13.12 8.45
C ALA A 51 -8.47 -14.53 8.28
N GLY A 52 -8.31 -15.23 9.40
CA GLY A 52 -7.79 -16.60 9.43
C GLY A 52 -6.33 -16.78 8.99
N CYS A 53 -5.58 -15.70 8.78
CA CYS A 53 -4.16 -15.78 8.48
C CYS A 53 -3.33 -15.92 9.76
N ASN A 54 -2.72 -17.08 9.96
CA ASN A 54 -1.86 -17.36 11.11
C ASN A 54 -0.37 -17.17 10.81
N GLN A 55 -0.06 -16.59 9.65
CA GLN A 55 1.31 -16.34 9.20
C GLN A 55 1.62 -14.84 9.19
N ARG A 56 2.90 -14.51 9.04
CA ARG A 56 3.34 -13.14 8.79
C ARG A 56 2.76 -12.66 7.46
N ILE A 57 2.28 -11.43 7.46
CA ILE A 57 1.75 -10.77 6.26
C ILE A 57 2.78 -9.74 5.78
N ILE A 58 3.13 -9.79 4.51
CA ILE A 58 3.97 -8.79 3.83
C ILE A 58 3.09 -8.12 2.79
N ILE A 59 2.89 -6.81 2.93
CA ILE A 59 2.05 -6.02 2.00
C ILE A 59 2.92 -5.02 1.27
N THR A 60 2.81 -5.02 -0.04
CA THR A 60 3.45 -4.00 -0.87
C THR A 60 2.41 -3.14 -1.58
N THR A 61 2.65 -1.84 -1.58
CA THR A 61 1.82 -0.83 -2.23
C THR A 61 2.68 0.33 -2.72
N PHE A 62 2.08 1.25 -3.45
CA PHE A 62 2.74 2.51 -3.81
C PHE A 62 3.06 3.32 -2.56
N ALA A 63 4.29 3.79 -2.44
CA ALA A 63 4.71 4.64 -1.33
C ALA A 63 3.97 5.98 -1.26
N SER A 64 3.37 6.43 -2.35
CA SER A 64 2.55 7.64 -2.44
C SER A 64 1.06 7.42 -2.09
N ASN A 65 0.61 6.17 -1.98
CA ASN A 65 -0.79 5.89 -1.67
C ASN A 65 -1.03 5.89 -0.15
N VAL A 66 -1.20 7.08 0.40
CA VAL A 66 -1.40 7.32 1.84
C VAL A 66 -2.68 6.66 2.34
N ASP A 67 -3.77 6.68 1.57
CA ASP A 67 -5.03 6.04 1.94
C ASP A 67 -4.87 4.53 2.10
N ARG A 68 -4.08 3.90 1.24
CA ARG A 68 -3.81 2.46 1.34
C ARG A 68 -2.95 2.12 2.55
N MET A 69 -1.96 2.96 2.88
CA MET A 69 -1.21 2.82 4.13
C MET A 69 -2.14 2.88 5.34
N LYS A 70 -3.05 3.85 5.38
CA LYS A 70 -4.06 4.00 6.44
C LYS A 70 -4.96 2.76 6.55
N GLN A 71 -5.41 2.20 5.42
CA GLN A 71 -6.22 0.98 5.41
C GLN A 71 -5.44 -0.21 5.99
N VAL A 72 -4.15 -0.37 5.64
CA VAL A 72 -3.30 -1.44 6.19
C VAL A 72 -3.14 -1.30 7.70
N LEU A 73 -2.87 -0.09 8.19
CA LEU A 73 -2.71 0.18 9.62
C LEU A 73 -4.00 -0.11 10.41
N ASN A 74 -5.15 0.33 9.90
CA ASN A 74 -6.44 0.09 10.52
C ASN A 74 -6.81 -1.40 10.51
N CYS A 75 -6.56 -2.07 9.40
CA CYS A 75 -6.78 -3.51 9.28
C CYS A 75 -5.89 -4.29 10.25
N ALA A 76 -4.61 -3.96 10.33
CA ALA A 76 -3.69 -4.58 11.30
C ALA A 76 -4.16 -4.38 12.75
N ALA A 77 -4.62 -3.17 13.11
CA ALA A 77 -5.19 -2.89 14.42
C ALA A 77 -6.39 -3.79 14.72
N LYS A 78 -7.32 -3.88 13.75
CA LYS A 78 -8.54 -4.70 13.86
C LYS A 78 -8.23 -6.17 14.15
N PHE A 79 -7.17 -6.70 13.55
CA PHE A 79 -6.72 -8.09 13.75
C PHE A 79 -5.64 -8.25 14.82
N GLY A 80 -5.39 -7.23 15.64
CA GLY A 80 -4.42 -7.27 16.74
C GLY A 80 -2.98 -7.52 16.30
N ARG A 81 -2.61 -7.05 15.11
CA ARG A 81 -1.28 -7.17 14.53
C ARG A 81 -0.47 -5.88 14.67
N LYS A 82 0.85 -6.00 14.64
CA LYS A 82 1.80 -4.89 14.60
C LYS A 82 2.32 -4.69 13.21
N VAL A 83 2.53 -3.44 12.81
CA VAL A 83 3.01 -3.07 11.47
C VAL A 83 4.41 -2.49 11.60
N ALA A 84 5.35 -3.08 10.89
CA ALA A 84 6.63 -2.43 10.61
C ALA A 84 6.67 -2.00 9.15
N VAL A 85 7.33 -0.88 8.91
CA VAL A 85 7.47 -0.31 7.57
C VAL A 85 8.92 -0.44 7.12
N THR A 86 9.12 -0.78 5.86
CA THR A 86 10.46 -0.83 5.27
C THR A 86 10.44 -0.39 3.82
N GLY A 87 11.53 0.26 3.43
CA GLY A 87 11.69 0.91 2.15
C GLY A 87 11.71 2.43 2.32
N ARG A 88 12.84 3.05 1.95
CA ARG A 88 13.12 4.47 2.18
C ARG A 88 11.95 5.41 1.82
N SER A 89 11.36 5.24 0.65
CA SER A 89 10.24 6.08 0.21
C SER A 89 8.97 5.83 1.03
N MET A 90 8.68 4.57 1.40
CA MET A 90 7.52 4.21 2.22
C MET A 90 7.64 4.79 3.63
N GLU A 91 8.78 4.63 4.26
CA GLU A 91 9.06 5.17 5.60
C GLU A 91 8.94 6.69 5.62
N ASN A 92 9.55 7.36 4.63
CA ASN A 92 9.54 8.82 4.53
C ASN A 92 8.14 9.38 4.29
N ASN A 93 7.39 8.79 3.35
CA ASN A 93 6.05 9.26 3.04
C ASN A 93 5.07 9.01 4.20
N LEU A 94 5.17 7.86 4.88
CA LEU A 94 4.35 7.61 6.05
C LEU A 94 4.65 8.61 7.18
N LYS A 95 5.93 8.90 7.43
CA LYS A 95 6.33 9.90 8.43
C LYS A 95 5.72 11.27 8.12
N ILE A 96 5.88 11.75 6.88
CA ILE A 96 5.31 13.03 6.43
C ILE A 96 3.78 13.01 6.56
N ALA A 97 3.13 11.92 6.16
CA ALA A 97 1.67 11.80 6.24
C ALA A 97 1.16 11.86 7.68
N ILE A 98 1.91 11.31 8.64
CA ILE A 98 1.60 11.42 10.07
C ILE A 98 1.81 12.86 10.56
N GLU A 99 2.94 13.48 10.23
CA GLU A 99 3.26 14.86 10.63
C GLU A 99 2.22 15.87 10.11
N LEU A 100 1.70 15.64 8.91
CA LEU A 100 0.66 16.48 8.30
C LEU A 100 -0.78 16.11 8.75
N GLY A 101 -0.95 15.08 9.57
CA GLY A 101 -2.26 14.66 10.07
C GLY A 101 -3.11 13.87 9.07
N TYR A 102 -2.57 13.47 7.92
CA TYR A 102 -3.29 12.61 6.96
C TYR A 102 -3.43 11.17 7.43
N VAL A 103 -2.50 10.71 8.25
CA VAL A 103 -2.51 9.38 8.86
C VAL A 103 -2.40 9.53 10.37
N ASP A 104 -3.37 8.97 11.09
CA ASP A 104 -3.33 8.80 12.54
C ASP A 104 -3.26 7.29 12.82
N PRO A 105 -2.05 6.74 13.04
CA PRO A 105 -1.91 5.31 13.27
C PRO A 105 -2.57 4.91 14.58
N PRO A 106 -3.39 3.84 14.61
CA PRO A 106 -3.94 3.35 15.87
C PRO A 106 -2.83 3.10 16.90
N LYS A 107 -3.08 3.49 18.15
CA LYS A 107 -2.07 3.47 19.22
C LYS A 107 -1.39 2.11 19.34
N GLY A 108 -0.08 2.11 19.26
CA GLY A 108 0.75 0.92 19.42
C GLY A 108 0.70 -0.09 18.26
N VAL A 109 0.13 0.28 17.09
CA VAL A 109 0.15 -0.56 15.89
C VAL A 109 1.49 -0.48 15.17
N LEU A 110 2.05 0.72 15.02
CA LEU A 110 3.38 0.88 14.44
C LEU A 110 4.46 0.41 15.41
N MET A 111 5.45 -0.28 14.86
CA MET A 111 6.58 -0.84 15.59
C MET A 111 7.83 -0.83 14.71
N GLU A 112 8.98 -0.66 15.32
CA GLU A 112 10.26 -0.71 14.60
C GLU A 112 10.54 -2.11 14.04
N LEU A 113 11.22 -2.16 12.89
CA LEU A 113 11.51 -3.40 12.18
C LEU A 113 12.33 -4.41 13.01
N ASN A 114 13.21 -3.92 13.87
CA ASN A 114 14.00 -4.76 14.78
C ASN A 114 13.16 -5.41 15.89
N GLN A 115 12.10 -4.75 16.31
CA GLN A 115 11.22 -5.20 17.39
C GLN A 115 10.24 -6.28 16.94
N ILE A 116 9.74 -6.24 15.68
CA ILE A 116 8.79 -7.23 15.18
C ILE A 116 9.37 -8.63 15.09
N LYS A 117 10.71 -8.78 15.03
CA LYS A 117 11.39 -10.09 14.97
C LYS A 117 11.09 -10.98 16.18
N ASN A 118 10.73 -10.37 17.30
CA ASN A 118 10.44 -11.06 18.56
C ASN A 118 8.95 -11.42 18.71
N LEU A 119 8.13 -11.04 17.73
CA LEU A 119 6.70 -11.34 17.74
C LEU A 119 6.41 -12.65 16.98
N PRO A 120 5.37 -13.38 17.40
CA PRO A 120 4.91 -14.52 16.64
C PRO A 120 4.37 -14.08 15.25
N PRO A 121 4.51 -14.92 14.21
CA PRO A 121 4.19 -14.54 12.82
C PRO A 121 2.79 -13.99 12.63
N GLU A 122 1.80 -14.54 13.32
CA GLU A 122 0.40 -14.09 13.27
C GLU A 122 0.16 -12.70 13.84
N LYS A 123 1.16 -12.11 14.50
CA LYS A 123 1.11 -10.73 15.02
C LYS A 123 1.86 -9.73 14.15
N VAL A 124 2.47 -10.17 13.05
CA VAL A 124 3.35 -9.34 12.25
C VAL A 124 2.75 -9.00 10.90
N VAL A 125 2.80 -7.70 10.56
CA VAL A 125 2.61 -7.18 9.21
C VAL A 125 3.85 -6.36 8.83
N VAL A 126 4.37 -6.59 7.66
CA VAL A 126 5.43 -5.76 7.06
C VAL A 126 4.84 -5.01 5.87
N MET A 127 4.83 -3.69 5.95
CA MET A 127 4.42 -2.83 4.83
C MET A 127 5.67 -2.34 4.10
N THR A 128 5.71 -2.53 2.76
CA THR A 128 6.95 -2.35 2.01
C THR A 128 6.74 -1.82 0.60
N THR A 129 7.84 -1.39 -0.03
CA THR A 129 7.89 -1.04 -1.47
C THR A 129 8.14 -2.28 -2.33
N GLY A 130 7.90 -2.17 -3.64
CA GLY A 130 8.11 -3.25 -4.60
C GLY A 130 6.83 -3.73 -5.26
N SER A 131 5.75 -2.94 -5.15
CA SER A 131 4.43 -3.29 -5.69
C SER A 131 4.37 -3.35 -7.22
N GLN A 132 5.32 -2.74 -7.90
CA GLN A 132 5.39 -2.68 -9.37
C GLN A 132 6.43 -3.63 -9.97
N GLY A 133 7.01 -4.53 -9.16
CA GLY A 133 8.09 -5.41 -9.61
C GLY A 133 9.43 -4.68 -9.81
N GLU A 134 9.64 -3.54 -9.12
CA GLU A 134 10.83 -2.72 -9.31
C GLU A 134 12.07 -3.47 -8.80
N PRO A 135 13.12 -3.59 -9.62
CA PRO A 135 14.39 -4.11 -9.18
C PRO A 135 14.94 -3.31 -7.99
N MET A 136 15.62 -3.96 -7.07
CA MET A 136 16.21 -3.36 -5.86
C MET A 136 15.22 -2.75 -4.86
N SER A 137 13.91 -2.89 -5.07
CA SER A 137 12.90 -2.55 -4.06
C SER A 137 13.08 -3.36 -2.78
N ALA A 138 12.41 -2.96 -1.69
CA ALA A 138 12.54 -3.69 -0.44
C ALA A 138 11.97 -5.12 -0.56
N LEU A 139 10.83 -5.32 -1.25
CA LEU A 139 10.29 -6.66 -1.52
C LEU A 139 11.25 -7.50 -2.34
N TYR A 140 11.81 -6.96 -3.43
CA TYR A 140 12.81 -7.64 -4.25
C TYR A 140 13.98 -8.13 -3.40
N ARG A 141 14.56 -7.24 -2.58
CA ARG A 141 15.68 -7.60 -1.71
C ARG A 141 15.32 -8.65 -0.65
N MET A 142 14.09 -8.62 -0.13
CA MET A 142 13.62 -9.66 0.80
C MET A 142 13.47 -11.02 0.12
N ALA A 143 13.02 -11.05 -1.13
CA ALA A 143 12.85 -12.28 -1.89
C ALA A 143 14.19 -12.91 -2.32
N PHE A 144 15.18 -12.09 -2.65
CA PHE A 144 16.47 -12.54 -3.17
C PHE A 144 17.63 -12.35 -2.16
N SER A 145 17.31 -12.41 -0.87
CA SER A 145 18.29 -12.39 0.25
C SER A 145 19.23 -11.16 0.28
N GLY A 146 18.82 -10.05 -0.34
CA GLY A 146 19.57 -8.79 -0.35
C GLY A 146 19.13 -7.78 0.71
N HIS A 147 18.08 -8.10 1.50
CA HIS A 147 17.60 -7.21 2.55
C HIS A 147 18.31 -7.48 3.87
N LYS A 148 18.88 -6.41 4.49
CA LYS A 148 19.73 -6.54 5.69
C LYS A 148 19.03 -7.13 6.92
N GLN A 149 17.71 -7.02 7.01
CA GLN A 149 16.98 -7.33 8.24
C GLN A 149 15.86 -8.34 8.09
N LEU A 150 15.33 -8.53 6.90
CA LEU A 150 14.19 -9.39 6.65
C LEU A 150 14.39 -10.23 5.37
N GLU A 151 13.88 -11.45 5.44
CA GLU A 151 13.75 -12.38 4.31
C GLU A 151 12.31 -12.89 4.24
N ILE A 152 11.84 -13.20 3.05
CA ILE A 152 10.59 -13.92 2.85
C ILE A 152 10.82 -15.38 3.25
N LYS A 153 9.94 -15.92 4.07
CA LYS A 153 10.00 -17.29 4.55
C LYS A 153 8.85 -18.12 4.00
N ALA A 154 9.06 -19.40 3.90
CA ALA A 154 7.99 -20.32 3.57
C ALA A 154 6.81 -20.15 4.56
N GLY A 155 5.60 -20.01 4.01
CA GLY A 155 4.38 -19.74 4.76
C GLY A 155 4.03 -18.26 4.92
N ASP A 156 4.92 -17.31 4.63
CA ASP A 156 4.55 -15.91 4.63
C ASP A 156 3.44 -15.62 3.60
N ARG A 157 2.50 -14.75 3.97
CA ARG A 157 1.49 -14.26 3.04
C ARG A 157 1.96 -12.95 2.43
N VAL A 158 2.28 -12.98 1.14
CA VAL A 158 2.65 -11.77 0.38
C VAL A 158 1.41 -11.23 -0.34
N ILE A 159 1.10 -9.96 -0.12
CA ILE A 159 -0.02 -9.24 -0.75
C ILE A 159 0.57 -8.11 -1.60
N ILE A 160 0.44 -8.23 -2.91
CA ILE A 160 0.85 -7.17 -3.85
C ILE A 160 -0.40 -6.34 -4.16
N SER A 161 -0.44 -5.13 -3.61
CA SER A 161 -1.59 -4.23 -3.72
C SER A 161 -1.34 -3.13 -4.77
N ALA A 162 -0.97 -3.54 -5.96
CA ALA A 162 -0.82 -2.71 -7.16
C ALA A 162 -0.69 -3.63 -8.38
N SER A 163 -0.82 -3.05 -9.56
CA SER A 163 -0.46 -3.73 -10.81
C SER A 163 1.02 -3.50 -11.13
N ALA A 164 1.69 -4.49 -11.67
CA ALA A 164 3.06 -4.32 -12.16
C ALA A 164 3.08 -3.29 -13.30
N VAL A 165 4.16 -2.51 -13.37
CA VAL A 165 4.41 -1.64 -14.53
C VAL A 165 4.69 -2.52 -15.76
N PRO A 166 4.20 -2.15 -16.95
CA PRO A 166 4.54 -2.85 -18.19
C PRO A 166 6.05 -3.08 -18.32
N GLY A 167 6.45 -4.33 -18.51
CA GLY A 167 7.84 -4.78 -18.54
C GLY A 167 8.37 -5.41 -17.26
N ASN A 168 7.72 -5.19 -16.12
CA ASN A 168 8.11 -5.74 -14.82
C ASN A 168 7.26 -6.95 -14.37
N GLU A 169 6.35 -7.44 -15.21
CA GLU A 169 5.38 -8.49 -14.85
C GLU A 169 6.07 -9.81 -14.46
N LYS A 170 7.20 -10.13 -15.12
CA LYS A 170 7.97 -11.34 -14.82
C LYS A 170 8.56 -11.26 -13.40
N THR A 171 9.12 -10.12 -13.02
CA THR A 171 9.70 -9.91 -11.70
C THR A 171 8.62 -10.00 -10.62
N GLY A 172 7.46 -9.38 -10.84
CA GLY A 172 6.33 -9.44 -9.90
C GLY A 172 5.75 -10.84 -9.68
N ARG A 173 5.93 -11.76 -10.63
CA ARG A 173 5.52 -13.18 -10.51
C ARG A 173 6.57 -14.07 -9.86
N SER A 174 7.77 -13.56 -9.63
CA SER A 174 8.90 -14.33 -9.08
C SER A 174 9.06 -14.20 -7.55
N TYR A 175 8.17 -13.44 -6.90
CA TYR A 175 8.11 -13.29 -5.44
C TYR A 175 7.28 -14.44 -4.76
#